data_1650bfec733625a30df2a9d83e36b704
#
_entry.id   1650bfec733625a30df2a9d83e36b704
#
_cell.length_a   1.000
_cell.length_b   1.000
_cell.length_c   1.000
_cell.angle_alpha   90.00
_cell.angle_beta   90.00
_cell.angle_gamma   90.00
#
_symmetry.space_group_name_H-M   'P 1'
#
loop_
_entity.id
_entity.type
_entity.pdbx_description
1 polymer ?
#
loop_
_entity_poly.entity_id
_entity_poly.type
_entity_poly.pdbx_seq_one_letter_code
_entity_poly.pdbx_strand_id
1 'polypeptide(L)'
;MKKTIVYQGEPGANSHIACDLYDKNLVSVACQSFDEVFYNVISQKNDYAMIPIENSIAGRVADIHRLMPTSGLKIIGEFFLEIHHSLMGIEGSTLQTLSTVRSHEMALSQCRNLSLIHISEPTRPDEI
;
A
#
# COMPACT_ATOMS: atom_id res chain seq x y z
N MET A 1 -24.32 6.72 -13.32
CA MET A 1 -23.63 6.44 -12.05
C MET A 1 -22.13 6.40 -12.25
N LYS A 2 -21.40 6.97 -11.31
CA LYS A 2 -19.94 6.87 -11.34
C LYS A 2 -19.50 5.46 -11.01
N LYS A 3 -18.48 4.99 -11.73
CA LYS A 3 -17.88 3.68 -11.42
C LYS A 3 -16.97 3.78 -10.20
N THR A 4 -16.75 2.66 -9.55
CA THR A 4 -15.98 2.56 -8.33
C THR A 4 -14.69 1.78 -8.52
N ILE A 5 -13.67 2.13 -7.73
CA ILE A 5 -12.41 1.43 -7.69
C ILE A 5 -12.06 1.14 -6.22
N VAL A 6 -11.85 -0.12 -5.89
CA VAL A 6 -11.54 -0.52 -4.52
C VAL A 6 -10.05 -0.70 -4.34
N TYR A 7 -9.59 -0.46 -3.13
CA TYR A 7 -8.19 -0.63 -2.74
C TYR A 7 -8.11 -1.15 -1.30
N GLN A 8 -6.98 -1.75 -0.95
CA GLN A 8 -6.74 -2.20 0.40
C GLN A 8 -5.98 -1.12 1.17
N GLY A 9 -6.46 -0.81 2.36
CA GLY A 9 -5.81 0.15 3.26
C GLY A 9 -6.74 1.28 3.68
N GLU A 10 -6.18 2.20 4.43
CA GLU A 10 -6.90 3.36 4.93
C GLU A 10 -6.93 4.48 3.89
N PRO A 11 -7.92 5.40 3.96
CA PRO A 11 -7.88 6.61 3.15
C PRO A 11 -6.58 7.38 3.37
N GLY A 12 -5.97 7.82 2.29
CA GLY A 12 -4.68 8.50 2.33
C GLY A 12 -3.47 7.59 2.15
N ALA A 13 -3.67 6.27 2.17
CA ALA A 13 -2.60 5.31 1.90
C ALA A 13 -2.15 5.37 0.43
N ASN A 14 -1.01 4.75 0.13
CA ASN A 14 -0.45 4.78 -1.22
C ASN A 14 -1.40 4.25 -2.29
N SER A 15 -2.16 3.20 -1.98
CA SER A 15 -3.14 2.66 -2.93
C SER A 15 -4.28 3.65 -3.20
N HIS A 16 -4.70 4.42 -2.19
CA HIS A 16 -5.69 5.47 -2.38
C HIS A 16 -5.16 6.58 -3.28
N ILE A 17 -3.92 7.01 -3.05
CA ILE A 17 -3.26 8.02 -3.87
C ILE A 17 -3.17 7.53 -5.32
N ALA A 18 -2.82 6.27 -5.53
CA ALA A 18 -2.74 5.67 -6.86
C ALA A 18 -4.11 5.69 -7.56
N CYS A 19 -5.19 5.38 -6.85
CA CYS A 19 -6.54 5.47 -7.41
C CYS A 19 -6.85 6.87 -7.91
N ASP A 20 -6.60 7.88 -7.08
CA ASP A 20 -6.92 9.27 -7.41
C ASP A 20 -6.08 9.80 -8.56
N LEU A 21 -4.81 9.42 -8.62
CA LEU A 21 -3.92 9.85 -9.71
C LEU A 21 -4.21 9.13 -11.02
N TYR A 22 -4.67 7.86 -10.95
CA TYR A 22 -4.95 7.09 -12.15
C TYR A 22 -6.20 7.59 -12.87
N ASP A 23 -7.30 7.80 -12.15
CA ASP A 23 -8.55 8.30 -12.73
C ASP A 23 -9.41 9.00 -11.67
N LYS A 24 -9.50 10.30 -11.77
CA LYS A 24 -10.29 11.12 -10.85
C LYS A 24 -11.80 10.93 -11.00
N ASN A 25 -12.25 10.33 -12.09
CA ASN A 25 -13.67 10.08 -12.35
C ASN A 25 -14.18 8.83 -11.62
N LEU A 26 -13.29 8.00 -11.07
CA LEU A 26 -13.66 6.84 -10.30
C LEU A 26 -13.83 7.21 -8.83
N VAL A 27 -14.81 6.59 -8.17
CA VAL A 27 -15.01 6.75 -6.72
C VAL A 27 -14.17 5.68 -6.01
N SER A 28 -13.23 6.11 -5.17
CA SER A 28 -12.34 5.22 -4.44
C SER A 28 -13.04 4.66 -3.20
N VAL A 29 -12.93 3.36 -2.98
CA VAL A 29 -13.54 2.66 -1.84
C VAL A 29 -12.47 1.84 -1.12
N ALA A 30 -12.30 2.10 0.17
CA ALA A 30 -11.33 1.39 1.00
C ALA A 30 -11.84 0.02 1.42
N CYS A 31 -10.96 -0.97 1.41
CA CYS A 31 -11.22 -2.31 1.93
C CYS A 31 -10.13 -2.66 2.94
N GLN A 32 -10.45 -3.54 3.88
CA GLN A 32 -9.52 -3.91 4.95
C GLN A 32 -8.49 -4.96 4.53
N SER A 33 -8.83 -5.79 3.53
CA SER A 33 -7.95 -6.86 3.07
C SER A 33 -7.97 -6.99 1.56
N PHE A 34 -6.95 -7.64 1.00
CA PHE A 34 -6.95 -7.97 -0.42
C PHE A 34 -8.02 -8.99 -0.77
N ASP A 35 -8.33 -9.93 0.13
CA ASP A 35 -9.44 -10.87 -0.08
C ASP A 35 -10.75 -10.12 -0.29
N GLU A 36 -11.01 -9.10 0.51
CA GLU A 36 -12.20 -8.25 0.37
C GLU A 36 -12.20 -7.49 -0.95
N VAL A 37 -11.05 -6.95 -1.35
CA VAL A 37 -10.90 -6.24 -2.64
C VAL A 37 -11.28 -7.14 -3.80
N PHE A 38 -10.71 -8.35 -3.85
CA PHE A 38 -11.01 -9.31 -4.91
C PHE A 38 -12.46 -9.75 -4.88
N TYR A 39 -13.00 -10.05 -3.72
CA TYR A 39 -14.39 -10.45 -3.57
C TYR A 39 -15.36 -9.38 -4.09
N ASN A 40 -15.11 -8.12 -3.77
CA ASN A 40 -15.99 -7.02 -4.17
C ASN A 40 -16.01 -6.82 -5.69
N VAL A 41 -14.91 -7.07 -6.39
CA VAL A 41 -14.89 -6.97 -7.84
C VAL A 41 -15.47 -8.22 -8.49
N ILE A 42 -15.14 -9.40 -7.98
CA ILE A 42 -15.68 -10.67 -8.51
C ILE A 42 -17.20 -10.70 -8.38
N SER A 43 -17.74 -10.26 -7.23
CA SER A 43 -19.18 -10.20 -6.98
C SER A 43 -19.89 -9.05 -7.68
N GLN A 44 -19.16 -8.21 -8.40
CA GLN A 44 -19.67 -7.03 -9.10
C GLN A 44 -20.25 -5.95 -8.17
N LYS A 45 -19.90 -5.99 -6.90
CA LYS A 45 -20.23 -4.92 -5.96
C LYS A 45 -19.48 -3.63 -6.31
N ASN A 46 -18.27 -3.76 -6.81
CA ASN A 46 -17.45 -2.65 -7.31
C ASN A 46 -16.92 -2.99 -8.71
N ASP A 47 -16.53 -1.96 -9.46
CA ASP A 47 -16.19 -2.11 -10.87
C ASP A 47 -14.74 -2.50 -11.10
N TYR A 48 -13.82 -1.86 -10.36
CA TYR A 48 -12.38 -2.02 -10.55
C TYR A 48 -11.66 -2.18 -9.22
N ALA A 49 -10.44 -2.67 -9.27
CA ALA A 49 -9.54 -2.71 -8.13
C ALA A 49 -8.18 -2.14 -8.50
N MET A 50 -7.60 -1.37 -7.59
CA MET A 50 -6.21 -0.93 -7.66
C MET A 50 -5.42 -1.80 -6.68
N ILE A 51 -4.52 -2.63 -7.21
CA ILE A 51 -3.75 -3.56 -6.37
C ILE A 51 -2.25 -3.38 -6.61
N PRO A 52 -1.44 -3.45 -5.54
CA PRO A 52 0.01 -3.42 -5.69
C PRO A 52 0.51 -4.79 -6.15
N ILE A 53 1.17 -4.83 -7.29
CA ILE A 53 1.72 -6.09 -7.82
C ILE A 53 3.11 -6.33 -7.27
N GLU A 54 3.96 -5.31 -7.32
CA GLU A 54 5.31 -5.41 -6.80
C GLU A 54 5.85 -4.04 -6.40
N ASN A 55 6.89 -4.08 -5.58
CA ASN A 55 7.62 -2.90 -5.14
C ASN A 55 9.06 -3.03 -5.64
N SER A 56 9.64 -1.93 -6.13
CA SER A 56 10.97 -1.95 -6.74
C SER A 56 12.08 -2.43 -5.80
N ILE A 57 11.91 -2.29 -4.49
CA ILE A 57 12.91 -2.70 -3.49
C ILE A 57 12.49 -3.98 -2.77
N ALA A 58 11.23 -4.04 -2.32
CA ALA A 58 10.73 -5.17 -1.52
C ALA A 58 10.23 -6.34 -2.38
N GLY A 59 10.07 -6.15 -3.68
CA GLY A 59 9.67 -7.21 -4.60
C GLY A 59 8.17 -7.43 -4.70
N ARG A 60 7.76 -8.65 -4.96
CA ARG A 60 6.38 -8.99 -5.24
C ARG A 60 5.51 -9.00 -3.97
N VAL A 61 4.26 -8.62 -4.12
CA VAL A 61 3.27 -8.70 -3.05
C VAL A 61 2.65 -10.09 -3.06
N ALA A 62 3.00 -10.91 -2.06
CA ALA A 62 2.65 -12.33 -2.03
C ALA A 62 1.14 -12.60 -2.10
N ASP A 63 0.32 -11.82 -1.37
CA ASP A 63 -1.13 -12.01 -1.36
C ASP A 63 -1.74 -11.85 -2.74
N ILE A 64 -1.26 -10.89 -3.50
CA ILE A 64 -1.75 -10.65 -4.86
C ILE A 64 -1.40 -11.82 -5.78
N HIS A 65 -0.18 -12.34 -5.68
CA HIS A 65 0.26 -13.48 -6.48
C HIS A 65 -0.48 -14.77 -6.10
N ARG A 66 -1.00 -14.87 -4.89
CA ARG A 66 -1.85 -15.96 -4.45
C ARG A 66 -3.28 -15.84 -4.98
N LEU A 67 -3.84 -14.63 -4.95
CA LEU A 67 -5.26 -14.39 -5.27
C LEU A 67 -5.52 -14.24 -6.77
N MET A 68 -4.60 -13.63 -7.50
CA MET A 68 -4.82 -13.28 -8.90
C MET A 68 -5.10 -14.47 -9.82
N PRO A 69 -4.34 -15.59 -9.77
CA PRO A 69 -4.52 -16.69 -10.73
C PRO A 69 -5.90 -17.32 -10.72
N THR A 70 -6.58 -17.37 -9.55
CA THR A 70 -7.88 -18.01 -9.41
C THR A 70 -9.05 -17.04 -9.43
N SER A 71 -8.79 -15.74 -9.52
CA SER A 71 -9.81 -14.70 -9.42
C SER A 71 -10.70 -14.59 -10.65
N GLY A 72 -10.19 -14.95 -11.82
CA GLY A 72 -10.86 -14.70 -13.09
C GLY A 72 -10.79 -13.25 -13.55
N LEU A 73 -10.14 -12.39 -12.79
CA LEU A 73 -9.99 -10.97 -13.13
C LEU A 73 -8.83 -10.76 -14.09
N LYS A 74 -8.93 -9.70 -14.89
CA LYS A 74 -7.90 -9.33 -15.86
C LYS A 74 -7.27 -8.00 -15.48
N ILE A 75 -5.97 -7.89 -15.71
CA ILE A 75 -5.26 -6.61 -15.57
C ILE A 75 -5.57 -5.78 -16.81
N ILE A 76 -6.19 -4.62 -16.62
CA ILE A 76 -6.60 -3.73 -17.70
C ILE A 76 -5.75 -2.46 -17.78
N GLY A 77 -4.85 -2.26 -16.84
CA GLY A 77 -3.96 -1.11 -16.83
C GLY A 77 -2.94 -1.25 -15.73
N GLU A 78 -1.96 -0.37 -15.75
CA GLU A 78 -0.95 -0.31 -14.70
C GLU A 78 -0.62 1.13 -14.38
N PHE A 79 -0.14 1.36 -13.16
CA PHE A 79 0.23 2.68 -12.68
C PHE A 79 1.46 2.56 -11.79
N PHE A 80 2.46 3.40 -12.07
CA PHE A 80 3.69 3.45 -11.28
C PHE A 80 3.60 4.64 -10.32
N LEU A 81 3.56 4.34 -9.02
CA LEU A 81 3.51 5.36 -7.98
C LEU A 81 4.89 5.49 -7.35
N GLU A 82 5.43 6.70 -7.39
CA GLU A 82 6.66 7.01 -6.67
C GLU A 82 6.32 7.16 -5.18
N ILE A 83 6.97 6.34 -4.34
CA ILE A 83 6.70 6.32 -2.90
C ILE A 83 7.80 7.08 -2.18
N HIS A 84 7.39 8.09 -1.41
CA HIS A 84 8.28 8.87 -0.57
C HIS A 84 7.98 8.58 0.90
N HIS A 85 8.98 8.10 1.62
CA HIS A 85 8.87 7.88 3.04
C HIS A 85 9.34 9.10 3.81
N SER A 86 8.61 9.43 4.88
CA SER A 86 8.97 10.54 5.77
C SER A 86 9.33 9.98 7.13
N LEU A 87 10.48 10.39 7.65
CA LEU A 87 10.86 10.06 9.01
C LEU A 87 10.20 11.06 9.94
N MET A 88 9.37 10.57 10.85
CA MET A 88 8.65 11.41 11.79
C MET A 88 9.14 11.17 13.21
N GLY A 89 9.20 12.25 13.99
CA GLY A 89 9.58 12.19 15.38
C GLY A 89 8.83 13.24 16.18
N ILE A 90 9.01 13.19 17.49
CA ILE A 90 8.46 14.23 18.38
C ILE A 90 9.21 15.55 18.16
N GLU A 91 8.56 16.65 18.50
CA GLU A 91 9.16 17.96 18.38
C GLU A 91 10.51 18.02 19.08
N GLY A 92 11.52 18.58 18.41
CA GLY A 92 12.87 18.66 18.93
C GLY A 92 13.77 17.48 18.59
N SER A 93 13.23 16.42 18.01
CA SER A 93 14.02 15.26 17.56
C SER A 93 14.92 15.61 16.36
N THR A 94 16.12 15.01 16.34
CA THR A 94 17.04 15.11 15.21
C THR A 94 17.55 13.72 14.83
N LEU A 95 18.19 13.61 13.67
CA LEU A 95 18.80 12.34 13.27
C LEU A 95 19.84 11.84 14.26
N GLN A 96 20.57 12.76 14.90
CA GLN A 96 21.60 12.44 15.87
C GLN A 96 21.02 11.93 17.21
N THR A 97 19.82 12.37 17.58
CA THR A 97 19.16 11.94 18.82
C THR A 97 18.30 10.69 18.63
N LEU A 98 18.10 10.27 17.40
CA LEU A 98 17.27 9.11 17.07
C LEU A 98 17.96 7.81 17.51
N SER A 99 17.29 6.99 18.29
CA SER A 99 17.80 5.68 18.72
C SER A 99 17.06 4.51 18.08
N THR A 100 15.75 4.67 17.82
CA THR A 100 14.91 3.60 17.28
C THR A 100 13.98 4.14 16.22
N VAL A 101 13.83 3.40 15.14
CA VAL A 101 12.85 3.67 14.08
C VAL A 101 11.84 2.53 14.08
N ARG A 102 10.56 2.86 14.12
CA ARG A 102 9.47 1.88 14.09
C ARG A 102 8.59 2.14 12.89
N SER A 103 8.36 1.10 12.10
CA SER A 103 7.51 1.18 10.94
C SER A 103 7.12 -0.22 10.47
N HIS A 104 6.27 -0.27 9.47
CA HIS A 104 5.96 -1.50 8.78
C HIS A 104 7.23 -2.10 8.15
N GLU A 105 7.35 -3.43 8.13
CA GLU A 105 8.52 -4.13 7.62
C GLU A 105 8.89 -3.70 6.19
N MET A 106 7.89 -3.51 5.34
CA MET A 106 8.11 -3.04 3.95
C MET A 106 8.78 -1.67 3.90
N ALA A 107 8.36 -0.74 4.75
CA ALA A 107 8.94 0.60 4.81
C ALA A 107 10.39 0.55 5.31
N LEU A 108 10.68 -0.29 6.29
CA LEU A 108 12.04 -0.48 6.80
C LEU A 108 12.96 -1.07 5.73
N SER A 109 12.48 -2.05 4.98
CA SER A 109 13.20 -2.63 3.84
C SER A 109 13.57 -1.59 2.78
N GLN A 110 12.66 -0.65 2.51
CA GLN A 110 12.84 0.40 1.51
C GLN A 110 13.79 1.49 1.98
N CYS A 111 13.99 1.63 3.28
CA CYS A 111 14.86 2.64 3.89
C CYS A 111 16.12 2.02 4.47
N ARG A 112 16.82 1.22 3.68
CA ARG A 112 18.00 0.44 4.14
C ARG A 112 19.07 1.27 4.82
N ASN A 113 19.42 2.42 4.26
CA ASN A 113 20.48 3.26 4.82
C ASN A 113 20.14 3.72 6.23
N LEU A 114 18.89 4.09 6.46
CA LEU A 114 18.43 4.50 7.79
C LEU A 114 18.41 3.30 8.75
N SER A 115 17.95 2.15 8.28
CA SER A 115 17.86 0.92 9.08
C SER A 115 19.22 0.39 9.51
N LEU A 116 20.28 0.63 8.71
CA LEU A 116 21.65 0.23 9.04
C LEU A 116 22.27 1.13 10.10
N ILE A 117 21.84 2.38 10.18
CA ILE A 117 22.39 3.37 11.12
C ILE A 117 21.72 3.29 12.48
N HIS A 118 20.42 2.97 12.52
CA HIS A 118 19.60 2.99 13.72
C HIS A 118 18.95 1.64 13.97
N ILE A 119 18.66 1.35 15.26
CA ILE A 119 17.87 0.18 15.64
C ILE A 119 16.45 0.36 15.12
N SER A 120 15.95 -0.63 14.38
CA SER A 120 14.60 -0.57 13.79
C SER A 120 13.75 -1.75 14.25
N GLU A 121 12.46 -1.48 14.44
CA GLU A 121 11.47 -2.47 14.86
C GLU A 121 10.25 -2.40 13.95
N PRO A 122 9.80 -3.55 13.39
CA PRO A 122 8.54 -3.57 12.63
C PRO A 122 7.36 -3.29 13.55
N THR A 123 6.40 -2.52 13.07
CA THR A 123 5.12 -2.33 13.78
C THR A 123 4.25 -3.57 13.60
N ARG A 124 3.35 -3.81 14.56
CA ARG A 124 2.33 -4.83 14.39
C ARG A 124 1.31 -4.37 13.34
N PRO A 125 0.61 -5.31 12.67
CA PRO A 125 -0.36 -4.94 11.63
C PRO A 125 -1.46 -3.98 12.11
N ASP A 126 -1.81 -4.01 13.38
CA ASP A 126 -2.84 -3.15 13.97
C ASP A 126 -2.32 -1.77 14.41
N GLU A 127 -1.03 -1.51 14.27
CA GLU A 127 -0.38 -0.25 14.67
C GLU A 127 -0.10 0.70 13.49
N ILE A 128 -0.48 0.32 12.30
CA ILE A 128 -0.19 1.08 11.09
C ILE A 128 -1.08 2.31 10.93
#